data_6604ac79ab94ea66c07d692288a984e7
#
_entry.id   6604ac79ab94ea66c07d692288a984e7
#
_cell.length_a   1.000
_cell.length_b   1.000
_cell.length_c   1.000
_cell.angle_alpha   90.00
_cell.angle_beta   90.00
_cell.angle_gamma   90.00
#
_symmetry.space_group_name_H-M   'P 1'
#
loop_
_entity.id
_entity.type
_entity.pdbx_description
1 polymer ?
#
loop_
_entity_poly.entity_id
_entity_poly.type
_entity_poly.pdbx_seq_one_letter_code
_entity_poly.pdbx_strand_id
1 'polypeptide(L)'
;MAQLHFLRQALRLDSECDHEIEISSGQAKGVVYLAIGDNGAWIGFNFSAEVEHPYESICRGHWYSRVYDYSKVESVSALKVTYADSYDCDGFNYMARIDEIKSIITRFIESTEIETEQHDAA
;
A
#
# COMPACT_ATOMS: atom_id res chain seq x y z
N MET A 1 -25.37 -12.25 -13.49
CA MET A 1 -24.90 -12.76 -12.20
C MET A 1 -23.88 -11.81 -11.62
N ALA A 2 -24.07 -11.47 -10.35
CA ALA A 2 -23.29 -10.44 -9.69
C ALA A 2 -21.78 -10.72 -9.69
N GLN A 3 -21.37 -11.96 -9.42
CA GLN A 3 -19.96 -12.31 -9.37
C GLN A 3 -19.25 -12.14 -10.71
N LEU A 4 -19.91 -12.51 -11.81
CA LEU A 4 -19.34 -12.31 -13.13
C LEU A 4 -19.21 -10.83 -13.48
N HIS A 5 -20.19 -10.05 -13.03
CA HIS A 5 -20.14 -8.59 -13.19
C HIS A 5 -18.90 -8.01 -12.53
N PHE A 6 -18.66 -8.36 -11.25
CA PHE A 6 -17.52 -7.84 -10.50
C PHE A 6 -16.19 -8.36 -11.04
N LEU A 7 -16.13 -9.57 -11.59
CA LEU A 7 -14.90 -10.08 -12.17
C LEU A 7 -14.43 -9.27 -13.37
N ARG A 8 -15.33 -8.56 -14.02
CA ARG A 8 -15.02 -7.72 -15.18
C ARG A 8 -14.84 -6.26 -14.86
N GLN A 9 -15.16 -5.85 -13.64
CA GLN A 9 -15.03 -4.46 -13.25
C GLN A 9 -13.57 -4.13 -12.96
N ALA A 10 -13.17 -2.91 -13.32
CA ALA A 10 -11.84 -2.43 -12.99
C ALA A 10 -11.74 -2.16 -11.49
N LEU A 11 -10.58 -2.48 -10.94
CA LEU A 11 -10.23 -2.12 -9.56
C LEU A 11 -9.18 -1.03 -9.60
N ARG A 12 -9.36 -0.01 -8.76
CA ARG A 12 -8.40 1.08 -8.63
C ARG A 12 -8.51 1.69 -7.25
N LEU A 13 -7.49 2.42 -6.83
CA LEU A 13 -7.59 3.20 -5.59
C LEU A 13 -8.76 4.18 -5.71
N ASP A 14 -9.56 4.26 -4.67
CA ASP A 14 -10.71 5.18 -4.66
C ASP A 14 -10.21 6.57 -4.29
N SER A 15 -10.27 7.49 -5.26
CA SER A 15 -9.78 8.85 -5.07
C SER A 15 -10.65 9.69 -4.15
N GLU A 16 -11.85 9.23 -3.83
CA GLU A 16 -12.77 9.95 -2.95
C GLU A 16 -12.66 9.53 -1.49
N CYS A 17 -11.91 8.47 -1.21
CA CYS A 17 -11.71 7.98 0.15
C CYS A 17 -10.32 8.35 0.66
N ASP A 18 -10.25 8.62 1.96
CA ASP A 18 -8.98 8.90 2.60
C ASP A 18 -8.28 7.59 2.97
N HIS A 19 -7.21 7.29 2.26
CA HIS A 19 -6.38 6.14 2.60
C HIS A 19 -5.47 6.50 3.76
N GLU A 20 -5.23 5.53 4.63
CA GLU A 20 -4.33 5.71 5.75
C GLU A 20 -3.12 4.81 5.59
N ILE A 21 -1.95 5.36 5.83
CA ILE A 21 -0.71 4.59 5.83
C ILE A 21 0.24 5.16 6.86
N GLU A 22 0.84 4.25 7.63
CA GLU A 22 1.88 4.58 8.58
C GLU A 22 3.07 3.69 8.30
N ILE A 23 4.23 4.30 8.13
CA ILE A 23 5.47 3.57 7.88
C ILE A 23 6.46 3.93 8.96
N SER A 24 6.88 2.94 9.72
CA SER A 24 7.89 3.13 10.76
C SER A 24 8.62 1.83 11.03
N SER A 25 9.90 1.92 11.37
CA SER A 25 10.72 0.77 11.74
C SER A 25 10.70 -0.37 10.73
N GLY A 26 10.69 -0.02 9.42
CA GLY A 26 10.70 -1.00 8.36
C GLY A 26 9.36 -1.69 8.11
N GLN A 27 8.28 -1.16 8.66
CA GLN A 27 6.94 -1.73 8.46
C GLN A 27 5.96 -0.67 8.00
N ALA A 28 5.07 -1.09 7.11
CA ALA A 28 3.95 -0.26 6.66
C ALA A 28 2.66 -0.92 7.09
N LYS A 29 1.71 -0.12 7.55
CA LYS A 29 0.36 -0.60 7.87
C LYS A 29 -0.64 0.49 7.61
N GLY A 30 -1.86 0.12 7.36
CA GLY A 30 -2.91 1.10 7.14
C GLY A 30 -4.17 0.51 6.55
N VAL A 31 -4.95 1.38 5.95
CA VAL A 31 -6.22 1.04 5.32
C VAL A 31 -6.27 1.68 3.95
N VAL A 32 -6.67 0.90 2.94
CA VAL A 32 -6.88 1.43 1.59
C VAL A 32 -8.29 1.09 1.16
N TYR A 33 -8.83 1.93 0.28
CA TYR A 33 -10.14 1.74 -0.31
C TYR A 33 -10.00 1.64 -1.82
N LEU A 34 -10.60 0.60 -2.39
CA LEU A 34 -10.56 0.36 -3.82
C LEU A 34 -11.95 0.57 -4.40
N ALA A 35 -12.03 1.35 -5.47
CA ALA A 35 -13.25 1.50 -6.23
C ALA A 35 -13.42 0.32 -7.18
N ILE A 36 -14.64 -0.17 -7.32
CA ILE A 36 -14.98 -1.28 -8.19
C ILE A 36 -15.88 -0.76 -9.30
N GLY A 37 -15.34 -0.68 -10.51
CA GLY A 37 -16.09 -0.14 -11.64
C GLY A 37 -16.46 1.32 -11.46
N ASP A 38 -17.57 1.75 -12.06
CA ASP A 38 -17.96 3.15 -12.10
C ASP A 38 -19.27 3.45 -11.36
N ASN A 39 -19.78 2.51 -10.59
CA ASN A 39 -21.10 2.61 -9.98
C ASN A 39 -21.08 2.99 -8.50
N GLY A 40 -19.94 3.43 -8.00
CA GLY A 40 -19.83 3.85 -6.61
C GLY A 40 -19.56 2.74 -5.61
N ALA A 41 -19.44 1.49 -6.06
CA ALA A 41 -19.06 0.38 -5.18
C ALA A 41 -17.60 0.50 -4.76
N TRP A 42 -17.33 0.19 -3.49
CA TRP A 42 -15.95 0.22 -3.01
C TRP A 42 -15.75 -0.87 -1.95
N ILE A 43 -14.49 -1.26 -1.78
CA ILE A 43 -14.10 -2.22 -0.76
C ILE A 43 -12.81 -1.75 -0.10
N GLY A 44 -12.79 -1.81 1.23
CA GLY A 44 -11.65 -1.38 2.03
C GLY A 44 -10.92 -2.55 2.64
N PHE A 45 -9.61 -2.43 2.72
CA PHE A 45 -8.75 -3.45 3.29
C PHE A 45 -7.79 -2.84 4.29
N ASN A 46 -7.58 -3.58 5.38
CA ASN A 46 -6.43 -3.34 6.24
C ASN A 46 -5.23 -4.05 5.63
N PHE A 47 -4.07 -3.43 5.70
CA PHE A 47 -2.85 -4.06 5.21
C PHE A 47 -1.70 -3.87 6.17
N SER A 48 -0.74 -4.79 6.08
CA SER A 48 0.56 -4.66 6.73
C SER A 48 1.61 -5.26 5.82
N ALA A 49 2.79 -4.70 5.84
CA ALA A 49 3.89 -5.16 4.98
C ALA A 49 5.22 -4.77 5.60
N GLU A 50 6.28 -5.40 5.12
CA GLU A 50 7.64 -5.00 5.41
C GLU A 50 8.13 -4.13 4.27
N VAL A 51 8.86 -3.06 4.59
CA VAL A 51 9.39 -2.14 3.59
C VAL A 51 10.88 -1.98 3.78
N GLU A 52 11.57 -1.76 2.66
CA GLU A 52 12.98 -1.39 2.66
C GLU A 52 13.10 0.02 2.10
N HIS A 53 14.03 0.76 2.64
CA HIS A 53 14.34 2.12 2.18
C HIS A 53 15.58 2.11 1.31
N PRO A 54 15.66 2.98 0.29
CA PRO A 54 16.86 3.08 -0.50
C PRO A 54 18.00 3.65 0.32
N TYR A 55 19.24 3.29 -0.04
CA TYR A 55 20.40 3.80 0.64
C TYR A 55 21.54 4.02 -0.35
N GLU A 56 22.50 4.85 0.08
CA GLU A 56 23.77 5.02 -0.62
C GLU A 56 24.88 4.51 0.28
N SER A 57 25.86 3.87 -0.32
CA SER A 57 27.09 3.50 0.37
C SER A 57 28.09 4.63 0.25
N ILE A 58 28.56 5.13 1.37
CA ILE A 58 29.51 6.24 1.41
C ILE A 58 30.82 5.72 1.97
N CYS A 59 31.91 5.94 1.23
CA CYS A 59 33.24 5.57 1.68
C CYS A 59 33.76 6.58 2.69
N ARG A 60 34.19 6.07 3.85
CA ARG A 60 34.75 6.91 4.92
C ARG A 60 36.12 6.39 5.32
N GLY A 61 37.10 6.70 4.45
CA GLY A 61 38.46 6.22 4.66
C GLY A 61 38.57 4.75 4.35
N HIS A 62 38.67 3.91 5.39
CA HIS A 62 38.89 2.47 5.25
C HIS A 62 37.59 1.66 5.34
N TRP A 63 36.45 2.28 5.49
CA TRP A 63 35.19 1.58 5.67
C TRP A 63 34.06 2.34 4.99
N TYR A 64 32.94 1.63 4.81
CA TYR A 64 31.76 2.19 4.18
C TYR A 64 30.62 2.27 5.20
N SER A 65 29.81 3.28 5.08
CA SER A 65 28.55 3.36 5.82
C SER A 65 27.40 3.53 4.83
N ARG A 66 26.25 3.06 5.25
CA ARG A 66 25.02 3.21 4.48
C ARG A 66 24.24 4.40 5.00
N VAL A 67 23.79 5.24 4.10
CA VAL A 67 22.92 6.36 4.42
C VAL A 67 21.59 6.09 3.78
N TYR A 68 20.57 5.86 4.60
CA TYR A 68 19.23 5.49 4.14
C TYR A 68 18.39 6.74 3.91
N ASP A 69 17.58 6.70 2.85
CA ASP A 69 16.57 7.71 2.60
C ASP A 69 15.24 7.18 3.13
N TYR A 70 14.92 7.54 4.35
CA TYR A 70 13.70 7.08 5.03
C TYR A 70 12.43 7.75 4.50
N SER A 71 12.55 8.71 3.62
CA SER A 71 11.39 9.36 3.01
C SER A 71 10.78 8.55 1.87
N LYS A 72 11.49 7.51 1.42
CA LYS A 72 11.09 6.71 0.25
C LYS A 72 11.03 5.24 0.60
N VAL A 73 10.21 4.52 -0.16
CA VAL A 73 10.11 3.07 -0.09
C VAL A 73 10.76 2.49 -1.35
N GLU A 74 11.73 1.62 -1.19
CA GLU A 74 12.38 0.94 -2.31
C GLU A 74 11.68 -0.36 -2.67
N SER A 75 11.31 -1.14 -1.66
CA SER A 75 10.66 -2.43 -1.89
C SER A 75 9.67 -2.75 -0.80
N VAL A 76 8.71 -3.59 -1.14
CA VAL A 76 7.64 -4.04 -0.25
C VAL A 76 7.62 -5.56 -0.29
N SER A 77 7.54 -6.19 0.87
CA SER A 77 7.44 -7.64 0.99
C SER A 77 6.52 -8.03 2.13
N ALA A 78 6.18 -9.31 2.20
CA ALA A 78 5.35 -9.88 3.26
C ALA A 78 4.01 -9.15 3.43
N LEU A 79 3.42 -8.73 2.32
CA LEU A 79 2.14 -8.01 2.34
C LEU A 79 1.01 -8.92 2.81
N LYS A 80 0.29 -8.48 3.84
CA LYS A 80 -0.91 -9.13 4.34
C LYS A 80 -2.08 -8.17 4.18
N VAL A 81 -3.19 -8.69 3.70
CA VAL A 81 -4.38 -7.90 3.40
C VAL A 81 -5.58 -8.59 4.04
N THR A 82 -6.37 -7.82 4.80
CA THR A 82 -7.59 -8.33 5.42
C THR A 82 -8.74 -7.38 5.11
N TYR A 83 -9.92 -7.95 4.93
CA TYR A 83 -11.12 -7.19 4.66
C TYR A 83 -11.44 -6.24 5.83
N ALA A 84 -11.79 -5.01 5.52
CA ALA A 84 -12.16 -4.02 6.52
C ALA A 84 -13.63 -3.62 6.40
N ASP A 85 -14.05 -3.15 5.23
CA ASP A 85 -15.41 -2.66 5.02
C ASP A 85 -15.71 -2.64 3.52
N SER A 86 -16.97 -2.47 3.18
CA SER A 86 -17.36 -2.37 1.77
C SER A 86 -18.70 -1.68 1.62
N TYR A 87 -18.95 -1.20 0.41
CA TYR A 87 -20.20 -0.57 0.06
C TYR A 87 -20.63 -1.06 -1.32
N ASP A 88 -21.86 -1.57 -1.39
CA ASP A 88 -22.51 -2.00 -2.64
C ASP A 88 -21.71 -3.07 -3.39
N CYS A 89 -21.11 -4.00 -2.63
CA CYS A 89 -20.25 -5.05 -3.15
C CYS A 89 -20.84 -6.46 -2.97
N ASP A 90 -22.14 -6.58 -2.85
CA ASP A 90 -22.77 -7.89 -2.67
C ASP A 90 -22.41 -8.82 -3.82
N GLY A 91 -21.90 -9.98 -3.47
CA GLY A 91 -21.49 -10.97 -4.46
C GLY A 91 -20.06 -10.79 -4.97
N PHE A 92 -19.35 -9.76 -4.56
CA PHE A 92 -17.96 -9.58 -4.95
C PHE A 92 -17.07 -10.51 -4.12
N ASN A 93 -16.41 -11.43 -4.81
CA ASN A 93 -15.46 -12.33 -4.16
C ASN A 93 -14.05 -11.77 -4.34
N TYR A 94 -13.59 -11.00 -3.35
CA TYR A 94 -12.28 -10.35 -3.45
C TYR A 94 -11.13 -11.36 -3.48
N MET A 95 -11.30 -12.54 -2.89
CA MET A 95 -10.25 -13.56 -2.91
C MET A 95 -9.95 -14.05 -4.33
N ALA A 96 -10.93 -14.01 -5.23
CA ALA A 96 -10.70 -14.36 -6.62
C ALA A 96 -9.81 -13.35 -7.34
N ARG A 97 -9.65 -12.15 -6.77
CA ARG A 97 -8.85 -11.08 -7.36
C ARG A 97 -7.76 -10.58 -6.40
N ILE A 98 -7.38 -11.42 -5.45
CA ILE A 98 -6.47 -10.99 -4.39
C ILE A 98 -5.10 -10.57 -4.91
N ASP A 99 -4.61 -11.20 -5.96
CA ASP A 99 -3.30 -10.83 -6.52
C ASP A 99 -3.32 -9.43 -7.13
N GLU A 100 -4.41 -9.09 -7.79
CA GLU A 100 -4.60 -7.75 -8.34
C GLU A 100 -4.71 -6.71 -7.21
N ILE A 101 -5.47 -7.05 -6.18
CA ILE A 101 -5.63 -6.19 -5.01
C ILE A 101 -4.28 -5.94 -4.33
N LYS A 102 -3.50 -6.99 -4.14
CA LYS A 102 -2.16 -6.87 -3.55
C LYS A 102 -1.22 -6.02 -4.40
N SER A 103 -1.32 -6.14 -5.73
CA SER A 103 -0.53 -5.30 -6.64
C SER A 103 -0.87 -3.83 -6.47
N ILE A 104 -2.14 -3.50 -6.37
CA ILE A 104 -2.58 -2.11 -6.19
C ILE A 104 -2.06 -1.56 -4.87
N ILE A 105 -2.19 -2.33 -3.80
CA ILE A 105 -1.74 -1.92 -2.47
C ILE A 105 -0.21 -1.76 -2.44
N THR A 106 0.52 -2.68 -3.06
CA THR A 106 1.97 -2.59 -3.16
C THR A 106 2.40 -1.30 -3.83
N ARG A 107 1.78 -0.96 -4.95
CA ARG A 107 2.09 0.29 -5.65
C ARG A 107 1.75 1.51 -4.81
N PHE A 108 0.66 1.45 -4.07
CA PHE A 108 0.30 2.52 -3.15
C PHE A 108 1.38 2.75 -2.10
N ILE A 109 1.87 1.67 -1.49
CA ILE A 109 2.94 1.76 -0.49
C ILE A 109 4.22 2.29 -1.13
N GLU A 110 4.60 1.77 -2.30
CA GLU A 110 5.83 2.18 -2.98
C GLU A 110 5.83 3.65 -3.39
N SER A 111 4.65 4.19 -3.68
CA SER A 111 4.52 5.58 -4.12
C SER A 111 4.38 6.58 -2.97
N THR A 112 4.34 6.09 -1.73
CA THR A 112 4.14 6.94 -0.57
C THR A 112 5.41 7.72 -0.25
N GLU A 113 5.27 9.02 -0.07
CA GLU A 113 6.34 9.86 0.47
C GLU A 113 6.12 9.95 1.98
N ILE A 114 7.17 9.64 2.72
CA ILE A 114 7.11 9.60 4.16
C ILE A 114 7.66 10.90 4.71
N GLU A 115 6.89 11.58 5.54
CA GLU A 115 7.41 12.73 6.27
C GLU A 115 8.36 12.25 7.35
N THR A 116 9.59 12.70 7.27
CA THR A 116 10.62 12.30 8.23
C THR A 116 10.95 13.49 9.10
N GLU A 117 10.16 13.66 10.13
CA GLU A 117 10.32 14.82 11.01
C GLU A 117 11.54 14.75 11.92
N GLN A 118 12.15 13.60 12.01
CA GLN A 118 13.31 13.42 12.86
C GLN A 118 14.46 14.35 12.52
N HIS A 119 14.54 14.83 11.30
CA HIS A 119 15.56 15.79 10.95
C HIS A 119 15.30 17.16 11.55
N ASP A 120 14.09 17.40 12.01
CA ASP A 120 13.76 18.63 12.69
C ASP A 120 14.35 18.66 14.08
N ALA A 121 14.62 17.51 14.63
CA ALA A 121 15.19 17.40 15.97
C ALA A 121 16.68 17.63 15.98
N ALA A 122 17.27 17.76 14.83
CA ALA A 122 18.73 17.95 14.73
C ALA A 122 19.22 19.24 15.35
#